data_0a66a67c57e332f4da254b228464bac9
#
_entry.id   0a66a67c57e332f4da254b228464bac9
#
_cell.length_a   1.000
_cell.length_b   1.000
_cell.length_c   1.000
_cell.angle_alpha   90.00
_cell.angle_beta   90.00
_cell.angle_gamma   90.00
#
_symmetry.space_group_name_H-M   'P 1'
#
loop_
_entity.id
_entity.type
_entity.pdbx_description
1 polymer ?
#
loop_
_entity_poly.entity_id
_entity_poly.type
_entity_poly.pdbx_seq_one_letter_code
_entity_poly.pdbx_strand_id
1 'polypeptide(L)'
;MRNSAAHPVPAAPALTEVRLGDQMLRVPSAAGEPVRPVDRLLAGAVTLAPDARVLVLGGGAGALAVMLARRVSQGKLLLMDAEATDLDLAEQTLRANGIGNATVSRDITLAAGQAVSFDAAVMALPKGRKLARRWLLEAAAALRPDGMLFLAGPNNEGIQPVIGDAGALFGPVTPLGYRERCRIARARKGDMPIPPPWAAEPGVAPGTWRRFSAGVRGVTLELESLPGVFAYDRLDDGTRLLLEHLEIPPGARVLDIGCGYGLIGLWAARSGAAQVDLTDSSLLAAAAARRNLDAHGVHQAQVFTGDALAPVAGRSYDLIVTNPPFHEGRAVTSAAAHRFIQQARAALLPGGRFVLVANRFLPYDQVLRPLFGTVTRLADDRRYHVISSEC
;
A
#
# COMPACT_ATOMS: atom_id res chain seq x y z
N MET A 1 -12.72 32.59 -26.73
CA MET A 1 -12.07 31.37 -27.17
C MET A 1 -10.98 31.03 -26.13
N ARG A 2 -11.24 30.12 -25.21
CA ARG A 2 -10.25 29.69 -24.19
C ARG A 2 -9.50 28.50 -24.75
N ASN A 3 -8.20 28.65 -24.98
CA ASN A 3 -7.30 27.58 -25.37
C ASN A 3 -7.31 26.49 -24.29
N SER A 4 -7.87 25.33 -24.61
CA SER A 4 -7.69 24.08 -23.86
C SER A 4 -6.26 23.64 -24.07
N ALA A 5 -5.37 23.93 -23.12
CA ALA A 5 -4.06 23.33 -23.09
C ALA A 5 -4.23 21.82 -22.84
N ALA A 6 -4.01 21.04 -23.87
CA ALA A 6 -3.93 19.58 -23.76
C ALA A 6 -2.80 19.24 -22.77
N HIS A 7 -3.14 18.54 -21.68
CA HIS A 7 -2.13 18.00 -20.78
C HIS A 7 -1.22 17.05 -21.59
N PRO A 8 0.11 17.15 -21.46
CA PRO A 8 1.01 16.23 -22.13
C PRO A 8 0.70 14.82 -21.66
N VAL A 9 0.44 13.92 -22.60
CA VAL A 9 0.35 12.48 -22.34
C VAL A 9 1.70 12.08 -21.72
N PRO A 10 1.71 11.48 -20.52
CA PRO A 10 2.96 11.08 -19.89
C PRO A 10 3.73 10.16 -20.84
N ALA A 11 5.00 10.45 -21.03
CA ALA A 11 5.88 9.63 -21.87
C ALA A 11 5.81 8.17 -21.40
N ALA A 12 5.79 7.23 -22.36
CA ALA A 12 5.81 5.81 -22.03
C ALA A 12 7.03 5.54 -21.12
N PRO A 13 6.84 4.79 -20.00
CA PRO A 13 7.93 4.54 -19.08
C PRO A 13 9.08 3.83 -19.77
N ALA A 14 10.31 4.22 -19.45
CA ALA A 14 11.49 3.48 -19.89
C ALA A 14 11.40 2.03 -19.39
N LEU A 15 11.70 1.06 -20.24
CA LEU A 15 11.65 -0.35 -19.93
C LEU A 15 13.08 -0.91 -19.79
N THR A 16 13.25 -1.80 -18.81
CA THR A 16 14.49 -2.55 -18.59
C THR A 16 14.22 -4.02 -18.85
N GLU A 17 15.15 -4.73 -19.47
CA GLU A 17 15.08 -6.18 -19.63
C GLU A 17 15.66 -6.85 -18.38
N VAL A 18 14.88 -7.77 -17.81
CA VAL A 18 15.25 -8.56 -16.62
C VAL A 18 15.02 -10.04 -16.88
N ARG A 19 15.82 -10.89 -16.22
CA ARG A 19 15.68 -12.32 -16.31
C ARG A 19 14.96 -12.89 -15.10
N LEU A 20 13.91 -13.70 -15.35
CA LEU A 20 13.23 -14.49 -14.34
C LEU A 20 13.12 -15.95 -14.81
N GLY A 21 13.88 -16.85 -14.17
CA GLY A 21 14.02 -18.22 -14.65
C GLY A 21 14.70 -18.28 -16.03
N ASP A 22 14.05 -18.94 -16.98
CA ASP A 22 14.45 -19.06 -18.38
C ASP A 22 13.93 -17.94 -19.29
N GLN A 23 13.11 -17.02 -18.74
CA GLN A 23 12.44 -15.97 -19.51
C GLN A 23 13.10 -14.60 -19.38
N MET A 24 13.17 -13.88 -20.50
CA MET A 24 13.45 -12.44 -20.51
C MET A 24 12.15 -11.67 -20.50
N LEU A 25 12.07 -10.67 -19.61
CA LEU A 25 10.89 -9.85 -19.37
C LEU A 25 11.24 -8.38 -19.50
N ARG A 26 10.30 -7.57 -19.97
CA ARG A 26 10.38 -6.11 -19.97
C ARG A 26 9.60 -5.56 -18.80
N VAL A 27 10.26 -4.79 -17.94
CA VAL A 27 9.67 -4.17 -16.76
C VAL A 27 9.95 -2.67 -16.75
N PRO A 28 9.09 -1.83 -16.15
CA PRO A 28 9.37 -0.41 -16.01
C PRO A 28 10.65 -0.17 -15.23
N SER A 29 11.52 0.72 -15.73
CA SER A 29 12.78 1.08 -15.06
C SER A 29 12.58 1.77 -13.71
N ALA A 30 11.37 2.30 -13.45
CA ALA A 30 10.98 2.88 -12.17
C ALA A 30 10.76 1.82 -11.07
N ALA A 31 10.66 0.53 -11.41
CA ALA A 31 10.58 -0.55 -10.43
C ALA A 31 11.95 -0.68 -9.72
N GLY A 32 11.99 -0.40 -8.41
CA GLY A 32 13.23 -0.41 -7.63
C GLY A 32 13.94 -1.77 -7.64
N GLU A 33 13.22 -2.85 -7.37
CA GLU A 33 13.67 -4.25 -7.53
C GLU A 33 12.66 -4.99 -8.40
N PRO A 34 12.85 -4.99 -9.72
CA PRO A 34 11.86 -5.49 -10.67
C PRO A 34 11.63 -7.01 -10.58
N VAL A 35 12.59 -7.76 -10.03
CA VAL A 35 12.49 -9.20 -9.73
C VAL A 35 13.00 -9.45 -8.33
N ARG A 36 12.09 -9.58 -7.38
CA ARG A 36 12.41 -9.84 -5.97
C ARG A 36 12.91 -11.27 -5.76
N PRO A 37 13.67 -11.58 -4.68
CA PRO A 37 14.03 -12.95 -4.32
C PRO A 37 12.83 -13.90 -4.22
N VAL A 38 11.71 -13.42 -3.68
CA VAL A 38 10.47 -14.21 -3.57
C VAL A 38 9.88 -14.57 -4.95
N ASP A 39 9.99 -13.67 -5.94
CA ASP A 39 9.50 -13.93 -7.30
C ASP A 39 10.31 -15.04 -7.97
N ARG A 40 11.64 -15.07 -7.76
CA ARG A 40 12.51 -16.16 -8.26
C ARG A 40 12.16 -17.51 -7.66
N LEU A 41 11.87 -17.55 -6.36
CA LEU A 41 11.46 -18.78 -5.68
C LEU A 41 10.10 -19.28 -6.17
N LEU A 42 9.11 -18.42 -6.20
CA LEU A 42 7.76 -18.75 -6.67
C LEU A 42 7.80 -19.19 -8.13
N ALA A 43 8.52 -18.48 -8.97
CA ALA A 43 8.70 -18.81 -10.37
C ALA A 43 9.31 -20.20 -10.59
N GLY A 44 10.27 -20.61 -9.75
CA GLY A 44 10.91 -21.92 -9.84
C GLY A 44 10.07 -23.08 -9.30
N ALA A 45 9.17 -22.83 -8.37
CA ALA A 45 8.46 -23.88 -7.64
C ALA A 45 6.99 -24.09 -8.06
N VAL A 46 6.36 -23.05 -8.63
CA VAL A 46 4.95 -23.12 -9.00
C VAL A 46 4.77 -23.91 -10.29
N THR A 47 4.07 -25.04 -10.20
CA THR A 47 3.69 -25.87 -11.35
C THR A 47 2.19 -25.73 -11.60
N LEU A 48 1.78 -25.45 -12.83
CA LEU A 48 0.41 -25.14 -13.22
C LEU A 48 0.03 -25.92 -14.49
N ALA A 49 -1.21 -26.31 -14.61
CA ALA A 49 -1.79 -26.76 -15.87
C ALA A 49 -1.96 -25.54 -16.83
N PRO A 50 -1.87 -25.72 -18.16
CA PRO A 50 -1.98 -24.61 -19.10
C PRO A 50 -3.32 -23.86 -19.07
N ASP A 51 -4.38 -24.48 -18.63
CA ASP A 51 -5.74 -23.95 -18.50
C ASP A 51 -6.08 -23.47 -17.09
N ALA A 52 -5.12 -23.52 -16.16
CA ALA A 52 -5.34 -23.17 -14.76
C ALA A 52 -5.77 -21.71 -14.56
N ARG A 53 -6.64 -21.49 -13.60
CA ARG A 53 -7.00 -20.16 -13.08
C ARG A 53 -6.15 -19.86 -11.85
N VAL A 54 -5.41 -18.78 -11.89
CA VAL A 54 -4.40 -18.43 -10.88
C VAL A 54 -4.73 -17.10 -10.20
N LEU A 55 -4.77 -17.11 -8.88
CA LEU A 55 -4.79 -15.90 -8.06
C LEU A 55 -3.37 -15.57 -7.62
N VAL A 56 -2.91 -14.36 -7.88
CA VAL A 56 -1.63 -13.85 -7.39
C VAL A 56 -1.90 -12.75 -6.36
N LEU A 57 -1.35 -12.91 -5.15
CA LEU A 57 -1.42 -11.96 -4.06
C LEU A 57 -0.02 -11.42 -3.76
N GLY A 58 0.18 -10.10 -3.92
CA GLY A 58 1.48 -9.48 -3.70
C GLY A 58 2.43 -9.63 -4.89
N GLY A 59 1.96 -9.29 -6.09
CA GLY A 59 2.72 -9.46 -7.33
C GLY A 59 3.83 -8.45 -7.59
N GLY A 60 3.96 -7.39 -6.76
CA GLY A 60 4.93 -6.31 -6.97
C GLY A 60 4.86 -5.74 -8.37
N ALA A 61 6.01 -5.45 -9.00
CA ALA A 61 6.09 -4.88 -10.35
C ALA A 61 5.61 -5.81 -11.49
N GLY A 62 5.04 -7.00 -11.20
CA GLY A 62 4.37 -7.85 -12.18
C GLY A 62 5.25 -8.87 -12.91
N ALA A 63 6.55 -8.95 -12.64
CA ALA A 63 7.44 -9.92 -13.31
C ALA A 63 6.96 -11.37 -13.10
N LEU A 64 6.62 -11.73 -11.85
CA LEU A 64 6.05 -13.04 -11.53
C LEU A 64 4.73 -13.29 -12.27
N ALA A 65 3.86 -12.29 -12.35
CA ALA A 65 2.57 -12.40 -13.03
C ALA A 65 2.74 -12.67 -14.54
N VAL A 66 3.68 -12.01 -15.22
CA VAL A 66 4.00 -12.31 -16.64
C VAL A 66 4.41 -13.76 -16.82
N MET A 67 5.32 -14.24 -15.98
CA MET A 67 5.83 -15.60 -16.09
C MET A 67 4.74 -16.65 -15.84
N LEU A 68 3.90 -16.44 -14.82
CA LEU A 68 2.79 -17.34 -14.53
C LEU A 68 1.71 -17.29 -15.63
N ALA A 69 1.38 -16.10 -16.15
CA ALA A 69 0.40 -15.94 -17.23
C ALA A 69 0.83 -16.67 -18.52
N ARG A 70 2.14 -16.65 -18.86
CA ARG A 70 2.66 -17.44 -19.98
C ARG A 70 2.54 -18.96 -19.77
N ARG A 71 2.68 -19.44 -18.51
CA ARG A 71 2.48 -20.86 -18.17
C ARG A 71 1.04 -21.31 -18.32
N VAL A 72 0.10 -20.44 -17.97
CA VAL A 72 -1.34 -20.71 -18.08
C VAL A 72 -1.90 -20.08 -19.34
N SER A 73 -1.32 -20.41 -20.50
CA SER A 73 -1.64 -19.78 -21.79
C SER A 73 -3.09 -19.95 -22.24
N GLN A 74 -3.80 -20.96 -21.75
CA GLN A 74 -5.22 -21.23 -21.97
C GLN A 74 -6.09 -20.88 -20.74
N GLY A 75 -5.45 -20.54 -19.62
CA GLY A 75 -6.08 -20.17 -18.37
C GLY A 75 -6.17 -18.66 -18.17
N LYS A 76 -6.42 -18.26 -16.92
CA LYS A 76 -6.52 -16.85 -16.53
C LYS A 76 -5.76 -16.58 -15.24
N LEU A 77 -5.23 -15.37 -15.14
CA LEU A 77 -4.56 -14.89 -13.94
C LEU A 77 -5.26 -13.63 -13.40
N LEU A 78 -5.53 -13.61 -12.11
CA LEU A 78 -5.96 -12.43 -11.38
C LEU A 78 -4.82 -12.00 -10.45
N LEU A 79 -4.36 -10.76 -10.58
CA LEU A 79 -3.36 -10.15 -9.72
C LEU A 79 -4.01 -9.15 -8.77
N MET A 80 -3.74 -9.27 -7.48
CA MET A 80 -4.11 -8.33 -6.42
C MET A 80 -2.88 -7.95 -5.60
N ASP A 81 -2.82 -6.70 -5.19
CA ASP A 81 -1.81 -6.19 -4.27
C ASP A 81 -2.42 -5.12 -3.36
N ALA A 82 -1.77 -4.83 -2.23
CA ALA A 82 -2.18 -3.75 -1.34
C ALA A 82 -1.72 -2.38 -1.86
N GLU A 83 -0.66 -2.33 -2.67
CA GLU A 83 -0.03 -1.11 -3.15
C GLU A 83 -0.47 -0.78 -4.58
N ALA A 84 -1.13 0.37 -4.76
CA ALA A 84 -1.59 0.84 -6.07
C ALA A 84 -0.42 1.08 -7.03
N THR A 85 0.71 1.57 -6.53
CA THR A 85 1.93 1.79 -7.31
C THR A 85 2.51 0.49 -7.88
N ASP A 86 2.47 -0.60 -7.13
CA ASP A 86 2.88 -1.92 -7.61
C ASP A 86 1.93 -2.43 -8.69
N LEU A 87 0.63 -2.21 -8.53
CA LEU A 87 -0.36 -2.58 -9.55
C LEU A 87 -0.20 -1.77 -10.84
N ASP A 88 0.13 -0.47 -10.74
CA ASP A 88 0.43 0.38 -11.90
C ASP A 88 1.64 -0.14 -12.68
N LEU A 89 2.71 -0.52 -11.97
CA LEU A 89 3.90 -1.13 -12.55
C LEU A 89 3.59 -2.50 -13.15
N ALA A 90 2.78 -3.30 -12.47
CA ALA A 90 2.38 -4.62 -12.96
C ALA A 90 1.56 -4.53 -14.25
N GLU A 91 0.60 -3.60 -14.35
CA GLU A 91 -0.15 -3.36 -15.59
C GLU A 91 0.76 -2.96 -16.75
N GLN A 92 1.76 -2.10 -16.50
CA GLN A 92 2.74 -1.70 -17.50
C GLN A 92 3.60 -2.89 -17.92
N THR A 93 4.04 -3.71 -16.96
CA THR A 93 4.83 -4.92 -17.19
C THR A 93 4.04 -5.94 -18.03
N LEU A 94 2.79 -6.21 -17.69
CA LEU A 94 1.93 -7.12 -18.43
C LEU A 94 1.75 -6.65 -19.89
N ARG A 95 1.47 -5.37 -20.11
CA ARG A 95 1.34 -4.76 -21.44
C ARG A 95 2.63 -4.85 -22.25
N ALA A 96 3.78 -4.49 -21.64
CA ALA A 96 5.09 -4.52 -22.30
C ALA A 96 5.50 -5.93 -22.76
N ASN A 97 4.96 -6.97 -22.12
CA ASN A 97 5.22 -8.38 -22.44
C ASN A 97 4.10 -9.05 -23.26
N GLY A 98 3.08 -8.30 -23.70
CA GLY A 98 2.00 -8.83 -24.54
C GLY A 98 1.07 -9.81 -23.82
N ILE A 99 0.91 -9.68 -22.51
CA ILE A 99 0.06 -10.57 -21.72
C ILE A 99 -1.40 -10.11 -21.79
N GLY A 100 -2.27 -10.97 -22.33
CA GLY A 100 -3.71 -10.70 -22.48
C GLY A 100 -4.62 -11.54 -21.58
N ASN A 101 -4.08 -12.55 -20.91
CA ASN A 101 -4.82 -13.47 -20.04
C ASN A 101 -4.66 -13.18 -18.55
N ALA A 102 -4.10 -12.03 -18.18
CA ALA A 102 -3.98 -11.56 -16.82
C ALA A 102 -4.79 -10.27 -16.60
N THR A 103 -5.48 -10.21 -15.47
CA THR A 103 -6.24 -9.03 -15.01
C THR A 103 -5.64 -8.53 -13.69
N VAL A 104 -5.50 -7.22 -13.57
CA VAL A 104 -5.10 -6.55 -12.32
C VAL A 104 -6.35 -6.02 -11.65
N SER A 105 -6.58 -6.39 -10.38
CA SER A 105 -7.67 -5.86 -9.56
C SER A 105 -7.15 -4.89 -8.51
N ARG A 106 -7.86 -3.79 -8.33
CA ARG A 106 -7.62 -2.80 -7.28
C ARG A 106 -8.59 -2.95 -6.10
N ASP A 107 -9.32 -4.06 -6.05
CA ASP A 107 -10.19 -4.37 -4.93
C ASP A 107 -9.38 -4.79 -3.71
N ILE A 108 -9.84 -4.37 -2.52
CA ILE A 108 -9.21 -4.73 -1.24
C ILE A 108 -9.66 -6.09 -0.71
N THR A 109 -10.58 -6.75 -1.39
CA THR A 109 -11.09 -8.10 -1.12
C THR A 109 -11.62 -8.70 -2.40
N LEU A 110 -11.62 -10.02 -2.50
CA LEU A 110 -12.19 -10.71 -3.64
C LEU A 110 -13.71 -10.52 -3.68
N ALA A 111 -14.25 -10.23 -4.86
CA ALA A 111 -15.69 -10.14 -5.05
C ALA A 111 -16.35 -11.51 -4.76
N ALA A 112 -17.54 -11.50 -4.17
CA ALA A 112 -18.26 -12.72 -3.79
C ALA A 112 -18.46 -13.70 -4.95
N GLY A 113 -18.60 -13.21 -6.19
CA GLY A 113 -18.71 -14.05 -7.40
C GLY A 113 -17.39 -14.65 -7.89
N GLN A 114 -16.24 -14.25 -7.33
CA GLN A 114 -14.92 -14.82 -7.64
C GLN A 114 -14.51 -15.90 -6.64
N ALA A 115 -15.27 -16.08 -5.55
CA ALA A 115 -15.03 -17.15 -4.61
C ALA A 115 -15.16 -18.54 -5.29
N VAL A 116 -14.30 -19.48 -4.84
CA VAL A 116 -14.30 -20.89 -5.30
C VAL A 116 -14.10 -21.06 -6.81
N SER A 117 -13.10 -20.43 -7.39
CA SER A 117 -12.87 -20.51 -8.83
C SER A 117 -11.42 -20.70 -9.29
N PHE A 118 -10.44 -20.68 -8.36
CA PHE A 118 -9.02 -20.76 -8.69
C PHE A 118 -8.43 -22.15 -8.42
N ASP A 119 -7.57 -22.60 -9.35
CA ASP A 119 -6.82 -23.85 -9.23
C ASP A 119 -5.60 -23.66 -8.32
N ALA A 120 -5.00 -22.46 -8.36
CA ALA A 120 -3.86 -22.10 -7.54
C ALA A 120 -3.95 -20.66 -7.04
N ALA A 121 -3.47 -20.45 -5.81
CA ALA A 121 -3.15 -19.14 -5.26
C ALA A 121 -1.63 -19.04 -5.04
N VAL A 122 -1.01 -17.97 -5.51
CA VAL A 122 0.42 -17.70 -5.39
C VAL A 122 0.58 -16.42 -4.59
N MET A 123 1.13 -16.52 -3.40
CA MET A 123 1.20 -15.43 -2.44
C MET A 123 2.66 -15.07 -2.12
N ALA A 124 3.06 -13.85 -2.42
CA ALA A 124 4.24 -13.24 -1.82
C ALA A 124 3.85 -12.61 -0.48
N LEU A 125 4.67 -12.82 0.56
CA LEU A 125 4.39 -12.35 1.92
C LEU A 125 4.23 -10.82 1.95
N PRO A 126 3.07 -10.29 2.39
CA PRO A 126 2.91 -8.86 2.60
C PRO A 126 3.55 -8.42 3.93
N LYS A 127 3.77 -7.12 4.10
CA LYS A 127 4.18 -6.55 5.39
C LYS A 127 3.10 -6.78 6.45
N GLY A 128 3.47 -7.43 7.55
CA GLY A 128 2.60 -7.64 8.70
C GLY A 128 1.78 -8.93 8.65
N ARG A 129 1.90 -9.71 9.73
CA ARG A 129 1.26 -11.03 9.85
C ARG A 129 -0.26 -11.00 9.73
N LYS A 130 -0.93 -9.93 10.20
CA LYS A 130 -2.40 -9.85 10.13
C LYS A 130 -2.90 -9.62 8.71
N LEU A 131 -2.16 -8.84 7.88
CA LEU A 131 -2.46 -8.74 6.47
C LEU A 131 -2.21 -10.06 5.74
N ALA A 132 -1.11 -10.76 6.07
CA ALA A 132 -0.86 -12.10 5.54
C ALA A 132 -1.98 -13.10 5.89
N ARG A 133 -2.49 -13.08 7.12
CA ARG A 133 -3.66 -13.87 7.54
C ARG A 133 -4.92 -13.54 6.74
N ARG A 134 -5.19 -12.24 6.50
CA ARG A 134 -6.30 -11.82 5.64
C ARG A 134 -6.15 -12.39 4.23
N TRP A 135 -4.97 -12.31 3.63
CA TRP A 135 -4.71 -12.88 2.31
C TRP A 135 -4.80 -14.40 2.27
N LEU A 136 -4.41 -15.09 3.35
CA LEU A 136 -4.62 -16.54 3.47
C LEU A 136 -6.12 -16.90 3.49
N LEU A 137 -6.96 -16.10 4.15
CA LEU A 137 -8.42 -16.29 4.14
C LEU A 137 -9.02 -16.01 2.76
N GLU A 138 -8.58 -14.96 2.07
CA GLU A 138 -8.96 -14.67 0.68
C GLU A 138 -8.57 -15.84 -0.25
N ALA A 139 -7.34 -16.34 -0.13
CA ALA A 139 -6.88 -17.49 -0.90
C ALA A 139 -7.70 -18.76 -0.57
N ALA A 140 -8.00 -19.02 0.70
CA ALA A 140 -8.79 -20.17 1.11
C ALA A 140 -10.24 -20.11 0.57
N ALA A 141 -10.84 -18.92 0.57
CA ALA A 141 -12.17 -18.70 -0.01
C ALA A 141 -12.17 -18.87 -1.54
N ALA A 142 -11.12 -18.37 -2.20
CA ALA A 142 -11.01 -18.36 -3.67
C ALA A 142 -10.64 -19.70 -4.30
N LEU A 143 -9.85 -20.52 -3.61
CA LEU A 143 -9.41 -21.81 -4.13
C LEU A 143 -10.57 -22.83 -4.19
N ARG A 144 -10.64 -23.59 -5.29
CA ARG A 144 -11.50 -24.77 -5.37
C ARG A 144 -11.01 -25.87 -4.41
N PRO A 145 -11.83 -26.89 -4.09
CA PRO A 145 -11.35 -28.09 -3.43
C PRO A 145 -10.12 -28.64 -4.16
N ASP A 146 -9.13 -29.10 -3.41
CA ASP A 146 -7.84 -29.58 -3.92
C ASP A 146 -6.95 -28.52 -4.61
N GLY A 147 -7.38 -27.28 -4.66
CA GLY A 147 -6.57 -26.16 -5.15
C GLY A 147 -5.32 -25.94 -4.31
N MET A 148 -4.28 -25.41 -4.93
CA MET A 148 -2.96 -25.28 -4.32
C MET A 148 -2.66 -23.84 -3.90
N LEU A 149 -2.23 -23.66 -2.66
CA LEU A 149 -1.58 -22.43 -2.20
C LEU A 149 -0.06 -22.60 -2.30
N PHE A 150 0.62 -21.63 -2.94
CA PHE A 150 2.06 -21.44 -2.87
C PHE A 150 2.32 -20.13 -2.15
N LEU A 151 3.18 -20.16 -1.13
CA LEU A 151 3.50 -18.95 -0.39
C LEU A 151 5.01 -18.84 -0.18
N ALA A 152 5.57 -17.63 -0.38
CA ALA A 152 6.97 -17.36 -0.18
C ALA A 152 7.21 -15.99 0.46
N GLY A 153 8.32 -15.85 1.18
CA GLY A 153 8.71 -14.60 1.81
C GLY A 153 10.05 -14.66 2.53
N PRO A 154 10.59 -13.48 2.89
CA PRO A 154 11.83 -13.38 3.65
C PRO A 154 11.70 -13.90 5.09
N ASN A 155 12.77 -14.54 5.60
CA ASN A 155 12.77 -15.04 6.97
C ASN A 155 12.69 -13.95 8.04
N ASN A 156 13.33 -12.83 7.79
CA ASN A 156 13.34 -11.67 8.69
C ASN A 156 12.03 -10.87 8.67
N GLU A 157 11.12 -11.18 7.74
CA GLU A 157 9.80 -10.53 7.64
C GLU A 157 8.66 -11.43 8.15
N GLY A 158 8.99 -12.57 8.76
CA GLY A 158 8.01 -13.40 9.47
C GLY A 158 7.32 -14.47 8.63
N ILE A 159 7.94 -14.97 7.55
CA ILE A 159 7.37 -16.06 6.73
C ILE A 159 7.08 -17.34 7.54
N GLN A 160 7.91 -17.68 8.53
CA GLN A 160 7.72 -18.92 9.30
C GLN A 160 6.42 -18.95 10.10
N PRO A 161 6.07 -17.89 10.91
CA PRO A 161 4.76 -17.82 11.55
C PRO A 161 3.60 -17.87 10.56
N VAL A 162 3.74 -17.29 9.35
CA VAL A 162 2.69 -17.30 8.33
C VAL A 162 2.54 -18.67 7.67
N ILE A 163 3.63 -19.44 7.51
CA ILE A 163 3.55 -20.85 7.13
C ILE A 163 2.76 -21.66 8.17
N GLY A 164 2.96 -21.39 9.48
CA GLY A 164 2.15 -21.97 10.55
C GLY A 164 0.67 -21.58 10.47
N ASP A 165 0.38 -20.31 10.16
CA ASP A 165 -1.00 -19.83 9.95
C ASP A 165 -1.66 -20.51 8.73
N ALA A 166 -0.90 -20.71 7.64
CA ALA A 166 -1.37 -21.48 6.48
C ALA A 166 -1.67 -22.93 6.87
N GLY A 167 -0.82 -23.56 7.71
CA GLY A 167 -1.06 -24.91 8.23
C GLY A 167 -2.34 -25.02 9.04
N ALA A 168 -2.66 -24.02 9.84
CA ALA A 168 -3.89 -23.99 10.62
C ALA A 168 -5.17 -23.84 9.75
N LEU A 169 -5.03 -23.29 8.55
CA LEU A 169 -6.16 -23.01 7.64
C LEU A 169 -6.32 -24.08 6.53
N PHE A 170 -5.22 -24.59 5.99
CA PHE A 170 -5.20 -25.52 4.85
C PHE A 170 -4.88 -26.97 5.25
N GLY A 171 -4.37 -27.20 6.46
CA GLY A 171 -3.82 -28.48 6.86
C GLY A 171 -2.32 -28.61 6.56
N PRO A 172 -1.79 -29.80 6.25
CA PRO A 172 -0.34 -30.01 6.10
C PRO A 172 0.31 -29.09 5.08
N VAL A 173 1.37 -28.39 5.49
CA VAL A 173 2.17 -27.52 4.62
C VAL A 173 3.48 -28.19 4.29
N THR A 174 3.82 -28.29 3.01
CA THR A 174 5.07 -28.87 2.50
C THR A 174 6.07 -27.76 2.23
N PRO A 175 7.22 -27.69 2.93
CA PRO A 175 8.31 -26.81 2.53
C PRO A 175 8.87 -27.24 1.16
N LEU A 176 9.06 -26.26 0.26
CA LEU A 176 9.59 -26.52 -1.08
C LEU A 176 11.05 -26.08 -1.23
N GLY A 177 11.53 -25.16 -0.39
CA GLY A 177 12.92 -24.72 -0.44
C GLY A 177 13.22 -23.47 0.38
N TYR A 178 14.52 -23.16 0.39
CA TYR A 178 15.09 -21.97 1.02
C TYR A 178 16.23 -21.44 0.14
N ARG A 179 16.12 -20.20 -0.30
CA ARG A 179 17.16 -19.52 -1.09
C ARG A 179 17.08 -18.02 -0.90
N GLU A 180 18.21 -17.32 -0.99
CA GLU A 180 18.29 -15.84 -0.89
C GLU A 180 17.56 -15.29 0.35
N ARG A 181 17.71 -15.98 1.51
CA ARG A 181 17.04 -15.69 2.79
C ARG A 181 15.51 -15.76 2.74
N CYS A 182 14.92 -16.27 1.66
CA CYS A 182 13.48 -16.49 1.52
C CYS A 182 13.14 -17.97 1.65
N ARG A 183 11.96 -18.27 2.18
CA ARG A 183 11.35 -19.61 2.22
C ARG A 183 10.18 -19.67 1.28
N ILE A 184 9.95 -20.85 0.74
CA ILE A 184 8.75 -21.18 -0.02
C ILE A 184 8.12 -22.44 0.52
N ALA A 185 6.79 -22.46 0.57
CA ALA A 185 5.99 -23.59 0.98
C ALA A 185 4.73 -23.70 0.12
N ARG A 186 4.13 -24.90 0.11
CA ARG A 186 2.83 -25.13 -0.50
C ARG A 186 1.89 -25.83 0.47
N ALA A 187 0.61 -25.56 0.31
CA ALA A 187 -0.47 -26.27 0.97
C ALA A 187 -1.56 -26.63 -0.06
N ARG A 188 -2.27 -27.71 0.18
CA ARG A 188 -3.45 -28.11 -0.63
C ARG A 188 -4.71 -27.77 0.15
N LYS A 189 -5.70 -27.20 -0.49
CA LYS A 189 -7.00 -26.98 0.12
C LYS A 189 -7.73 -28.32 0.26
N GLY A 190 -7.73 -28.84 1.48
CA GLY A 190 -8.53 -30.00 1.88
C GLY A 190 -9.92 -29.61 2.38
N ASP A 191 -10.62 -30.59 2.97
CA ASP A 191 -11.81 -30.31 3.76
C ASP A 191 -11.43 -29.38 4.90
N MET A 192 -12.13 -28.25 5.01
CA MET A 192 -11.74 -27.18 5.93
C MET A 192 -11.73 -27.69 7.38
N PRO A 193 -10.58 -27.66 8.06
CA PRO A 193 -10.55 -27.81 9.50
C PRO A 193 -11.36 -26.69 10.16
N ILE A 194 -11.68 -26.82 11.44
CA ILE A 194 -12.29 -25.74 12.22
C ILE A 194 -11.44 -24.48 12.04
N PRO A 195 -12.02 -23.35 11.56
CA PRO A 195 -11.23 -22.15 11.33
C PRO A 195 -10.48 -21.71 12.59
N PRO A 196 -9.22 -21.32 12.49
CA PRO A 196 -8.45 -20.88 13.65
C PRO A 196 -9.08 -19.60 14.23
N PRO A 197 -8.97 -19.34 15.56
CA PRO A 197 -9.60 -18.20 16.21
C PRO A 197 -9.30 -16.85 15.55
N TRP A 198 -8.11 -16.67 15.01
CA TRP A 198 -7.71 -15.44 14.32
C TRP A 198 -8.46 -15.21 12.99
N ALA A 199 -9.09 -16.23 12.42
CA ALA A 199 -9.86 -16.10 11.18
C ALA A 199 -11.12 -15.23 11.34
N ALA A 200 -11.60 -15.07 12.58
CA ALA A 200 -12.74 -14.21 12.91
C ALA A 200 -12.34 -12.82 13.44
N GLU A 201 -11.03 -12.52 13.55
CA GLU A 201 -10.58 -11.22 14.05
C GLU A 201 -11.09 -10.06 13.15
N PRO A 202 -11.65 -8.97 13.72
CA PRO A 202 -12.05 -7.80 12.95
C PRO A 202 -10.89 -7.20 12.15
N GLY A 203 -11.13 -6.96 10.86
CA GLY A 203 -10.14 -6.52 9.89
C GLY A 203 -9.32 -7.66 9.26
N VAL A 204 -9.13 -8.79 9.93
CA VAL A 204 -8.51 -9.99 9.37
C VAL A 204 -9.50 -10.79 8.55
N ALA A 205 -10.69 -11.06 9.10
CA ALA A 205 -11.77 -11.69 8.33
C ALA A 205 -12.14 -10.80 7.13
N PRO A 206 -12.18 -11.34 5.88
CA PRO A 206 -12.58 -10.58 4.70
C PRO A 206 -13.94 -9.89 4.89
N GLY A 207 -14.06 -8.64 4.39
CA GLY A 207 -15.28 -7.85 4.55
C GLY A 207 -15.46 -7.19 5.93
N THR A 208 -14.61 -7.48 6.93
CA THR A 208 -14.67 -6.87 8.27
C THR A 208 -13.63 -5.76 8.44
N TRP A 209 -13.87 -4.88 9.44
CA TRP A 209 -13.05 -3.74 9.76
C TRP A 209 -12.66 -3.72 11.24
N ARG A 210 -11.45 -3.29 11.54
CA ARG A 210 -11.00 -3.03 12.89
C ARG A 210 -11.49 -1.66 13.34
N ARG A 211 -12.26 -1.59 14.41
CA ARG A 211 -12.72 -0.34 15.05
C ARG A 211 -11.83 0.03 16.22
N PHE A 212 -11.60 1.32 16.39
CA PHE A 212 -10.88 1.88 17.54
C PHE A 212 -11.22 3.37 17.71
N SER A 213 -10.99 3.90 18.92
CA SER A 213 -11.22 5.30 19.23
C SER A 213 -9.91 6.08 19.25
N ALA A 214 -9.89 7.27 18.68
CA ALA A 214 -8.77 8.20 18.70
C ALA A 214 -9.17 9.51 19.42
N GLY A 215 -8.47 9.84 20.50
CA GLY A 215 -8.65 11.12 21.21
C GLY A 215 -7.71 12.18 20.68
N VAL A 216 -8.25 13.30 20.20
CA VAL A 216 -7.49 14.47 19.70
C VAL A 216 -8.07 15.74 20.29
N ARG A 217 -7.29 16.55 21.00
CA ARG A 217 -7.72 17.83 21.60
C ARG A 217 -9.06 17.76 22.34
N GLY A 218 -9.27 16.68 23.12
CA GLY A 218 -10.51 16.48 23.89
C GLY A 218 -11.71 15.93 23.09
N VAL A 219 -11.56 15.74 21.79
CA VAL A 219 -12.57 15.11 20.93
C VAL A 219 -12.23 13.66 20.69
N THR A 220 -13.18 12.74 20.93
CA THR A 220 -13.03 11.32 20.58
C THR A 220 -13.63 11.05 19.22
N LEU A 221 -12.85 10.43 18.33
CA LEU A 221 -13.25 10.02 16.99
C LEU A 221 -13.25 8.49 16.91
N GLU A 222 -14.37 7.92 16.48
CA GLU A 222 -14.48 6.48 16.19
C GLU A 222 -14.00 6.23 14.76
N LEU A 223 -13.03 5.35 14.61
CA LEU A 223 -12.36 5.08 13.35
C LEU A 223 -12.37 3.60 13.00
N GLU A 224 -12.36 3.32 11.72
CA GLU A 224 -12.22 1.97 11.18
C GLU A 224 -10.97 1.88 10.30
N SER A 225 -10.27 0.75 10.37
CA SER A 225 -9.08 0.52 9.55
C SER A 225 -8.86 -0.97 9.28
N LEU A 226 -7.81 -1.27 8.51
CA LEU A 226 -7.47 -2.61 8.07
C LEU A 226 -6.00 -2.94 8.38
N PRO A 227 -5.67 -4.21 8.68
CA PRO A 227 -4.28 -4.67 8.72
C PRO A 227 -3.54 -4.32 7.43
N GLY A 228 -2.32 -3.83 7.55
CA GLY A 228 -1.52 -3.29 6.45
C GLY A 228 -1.47 -1.76 6.44
N VAL A 229 -2.48 -1.10 7.00
CA VAL A 229 -2.45 0.36 7.21
C VAL A 229 -1.58 0.68 8.43
N PHE A 230 -0.79 1.74 8.36
CA PHE A 230 0.03 2.20 9.48
C PHE A 230 -0.84 2.48 10.72
N ALA A 231 -0.42 1.98 11.89
CA ALA A 231 -1.12 2.09 13.17
C ALA A 231 -2.63 1.75 13.09
N TYR A 232 -2.98 0.72 12.30
CA TYR A 232 -4.35 0.38 11.89
C TYR A 232 -5.34 0.10 13.06
N ASP A 233 -4.88 -0.05 14.28
CA ASP A 233 -5.70 -0.39 15.46
C ASP A 233 -5.59 0.62 16.62
N ARG A 234 -4.91 1.76 16.39
CA ARG A 234 -4.70 2.80 17.40
C ARG A 234 -4.30 4.14 16.78
N LEU A 235 -4.34 5.19 17.55
CA LEU A 235 -3.71 6.46 17.23
C LEU A 235 -2.19 6.37 17.45
N ASP A 236 -1.42 6.67 16.41
CA ASP A 236 0.03 6.78 16.49
C ASP A 236 0.46 8.01 17.32
N ASP A 237 1.52 7.88 18.12
CA ASP A 237 1.99 8.96 19.00
C ASP A 237 2.49 10.18 18.22
N GLY A 238 3.16 9.97 17.08
CA GLY A 238 3.62 11.06 16.21
C GLY A 238 2.45 11.81 15.59
N THR A 239 1.45 11.08 15.08
CA THR A 239 0.21 11.67 14.54
C THR A 239 -0.56 12.43 15.64
N ARG A 240 -0.60 11.92 16.87
CA ARG A 240 -1.19 12.63 18.01
C ARG A 240 -0.49 13.97 18.23
N LEU A 241 0.85 13.94 18.37
CA LEU A 241 1.65 15.16 18.59
C LEU A 241 1.45 16.17 17.46
N LEU A 242 1.41 15.70 16.19
CA LEU A 242 1.13 16.55 15.05
C LEU A 242 -0.23 17.24 15.19
N LEU A 243 -1.30 16.49 15.44
CA LEU A 243 -2.66 17.01 15.53
C LEU A 243 -2.86 17.96 16.74
N GLU A 244 -2.12 17.77 17.82
CA GLU A 244 -2.15 18.67 18.98
C GLU A 244 -1.57 20.08 18.67
N HIS A 245 -0.70 20.18 17.66
CA HIS A 245 -0.01 21.44 17.28
C HIS A 245 -0.36 21.93 15.88
N LEU A 246 -1.15 21.16 15.13
CA LEU A 246 -1.56 21.52 13.77
C LEU A 246 -2.70 22.55 13.80
N GLU A 247 -2.46 23.70 13.22
CA GLU A 247 -3.47 24.72 12.99
C GLU A 247 -3.94 24.69 11.53
N ILE A 248 -5.23 24.62 11.34
CA ILE A 248 -5.87 24.64 10.03
C ILE A 248 -6.43 26.05 9.77
N PRO A 249 -5.92 26.80 8.77
CA PRO A 249 -6.50 28.08 8.44
C PRO A 249 -7.95 27.92 7.96
N PRO A 250 -8.87 28.77 8.42
CA PRO A 250 -10.26 28.73 7.95
C PRO A 250 -10.35 28.87 6.44
N GLY A 251 -11.12 28.01 5.79
CA GLY A 251 -11.28 28.04 4.34
C GLY A 251 -10.09 27.49 3.54
N ALA A 252 -9.06 26.93 4.21
CA ALA A 252 -7.85 26.42 3.56
C ALA A 252 -8.14 25.23 2.63
N ARG A 253 -7.34 25.12 1.59
CA ARG A 253 -7.17 23.91 0.78
C ARG A 253 -6.02 23.08 1.38
N VAL A 254 -6.33 21.90 1.84
CA VAL A 254 -5.39 21.03 2.58
C VAL A 254 -5.09 19.78 1.79
N LEU A 255 -3.83 19.35 1.81
CA LEU A 255 -3.41 18.03 1.31
C LEU A 255 -2.82 17.22 2.47
N ASP A 256 -3.34 16.01 2.68
CA ASP A 256 -2.80 14.99 3.60
C ASP A 256 -2.10 13.91 2.78
N ILE A 257 -0.75 13.86 2.86
CA ILE A 257 0.05 12.91 2.08
C ILE A 257 0.44 11.71 2.94
N GLY A 258 0.18 10.50 2.43
CA GLY A 258 0.34 9.27 3.20
C GLY A 258 -0.73 9.19 4.29
N CYS A 259 -1.98 9.42 3.90
CA CYS A 259 -3.08 9.69 4.83
C CYS A 259 -3.44 8.51 5.75
N GLY A 260 -2.99 7.28 5.46
CA GLY A 260 -3.36 6.11 6.24
C GLY A 260 -4.88 5.94 6.31
N TYR A 261 -5.42 5.77 7.51
CA TYR A 261 -6.88 5.69 7.71
C TYR A 261 -7.59 7.06 7.69
N GLY A 262 -6.90 8.14 7.30
CA GLY A 262 -7.49 9.45 6.99
C GLY A 262 -7.72 10.38 8.18
N LEU A 263 -7.11 10.14 9.35
CA LEU A 263 -7.37 10.94 10.56
C LEU A 263 -6.94 12.41 10.42
N ILE A 264 -5.78 12.69 9.81
CA ILE A 264 -5.29 14.08 9.64
C ILE A 264 -6.25 14.83 8.69
N GLY A 265 -6.61 14.24 7.56
CA GLY A 265 -7.56 14.82 6.63
C GLY A 265 -8.95 15.02 7.23
N LEU A 266 -9.46 14.03 8.01
CA LEU A 266 -10.71 14.14 8.75
C LEU A 266 -10.66 15.30 9.75
N TRP A 267 -9.57 15.43 10.49
CA TRP A 267 -9.39 16.54 11.44
C TRP A 267 -9.35 17.89 10.72
N ALA A 268 -8.63 18.00 9.61
CA ALA A 268 -8.56 19.22 8.82
C ALA A 268 -9.95 19.67 8.33
N ALA A 269 -10.75 18.73 7.80
CA ALA A 269 -12.09 19.01 7.33
C ALA A 269 -13.01 19.51 8.46
N ARG A 270 -12.95 18.89 9.65
CA ARG A 270 -13.73 19.30 10.84
C ARG A 270 -13.23 20.60 11.46
N SER A 271 -11.98 20.99 11.20
CA SER A 271 -11.38 22.23 11.70
C SER A 271 -11.58 23.43 10.76
N GLY A 272 -12.42 23.30 9.72
CA GLY A 272 -12.82 24.43 8.87
C GLY A 272 -12.07 24.55 7.54
N ALA A 273 -11.33 23.51 7.10
CA ALA A 273 -10.81 23.46 5.74
C ALA A 273 -11.97 23.47 4.72
N ALA A 274 -11.84 24.26 3.64
CA ALA A 274 -12.85 24.30 2.58
C ALA A 274 -12.74 23.09 1.66
N GLN A 275 -11.54 22.58 1.45
CA GLN A 275 -11.26 21.40 0.63
C GLN A 275 -10.13 20.60 1.26
N VAL A 276 -10.27 19.29 1.29
CA VAL A 276 -9.20 18.38 1.76
C VAL A 276 -8.97 17.28 0.72
N ASP A 277 -7.76 17.20 0.22
CA ASP A 277 -7.32 16.09 -0.61
C ASP A 277 -6.44 15.16 0.26
N LEU A 278 -6.68 13.86 0.15
CA LEU A 278 -5.90 12.83 0.85
C LEU A 278 -5.28 11.89 -0.18
N THR A 279 -4.00 11.62 -0.05
CA THR A 279 -3.31 10.67 -0.94
C THR A 279 -2.64 9.55 -0.16
N ASP A 280 -2.70 8.33 -0.71
CA ASP A 280 -1.96 7.18 -0.18
C ASP A 280 -1.66 6.18 -1.31
N SER A 281 -0.52 5.49 -1.26
CA SER A 281 -0.20 4.41 -2.21
C SER A 281 -0.94 3.13 -1.87
N SER A 282 -1.34 2.93 -0.62
CA SER A 282 -2.05 1.75 -0.16
C SER A 282 -3.54 1.82 -0.46
N LEU A 283 -4.05 0.83 -1.18
CA LEU A 283 -5.50 0.66 -1.42
C LEU A 283 -6.27 0.46 -0.11
N LEU A 284 -5.67 -0.23 0.87
CA LEU A 284 -6.27 -0.46 2.19
C LEU A 284 -6.40 0.85 2.97
N ALA A 285 -5.37 1.70 2.93
CA ALA A 285 -5.37 3.02 3.54
C ALA A 285 -6.43 3.92 2.91
N ALA A 286 -6.44 4.01 1.58
CA ALA A 286 -7.41 4.82 0.87
C ALA A 286 -8.87 4.36 1.12
N ALA A 287 -9.12 3.05 1.20
CA ALA A 287 -10.42 2.50 1.54
C ALA A 287 -10.83 2.86 2.99
N ALA A 288 -9.89 2.78 3.94
CA ALA A 288 -10.13 3.15 5.32
C ALA A 288 -10.41 4.66 5.46
N ALA A 289 -9.63 5.51 4.77
CA ALA A 289 -9.82 6.95 4.76
C ALA A 289 -11.21 7.34 4.22
N ARG A 290 -11.62 6.80 3.06
CA ARG A 290 -12.97 7.04 2.50
C ARG A 290 -14.06 6.65 3.49
N ARG A 291 -13.95 5.45 4.06
CA ARG A 291 -14.92 4.94 5.01
C ARG A 291 -15.05 5.83 6.26
N ASN A 292 -13.93 6.32 6.79
CA ASN A 292 -13.94 7.22 7.95
C ASN A 292 -14.51 8.60 7.60
N LEU A 293 -14.18 9.17 6.45
CA LEU A 293 -14.75 10.43 5.98
C LEU A 293 -16.29 10.33 5.84
N ASP A 294 -16.77 9.25 5.21
CA ASP A 294 -18.20 8.98 5.02
C ASP A 294 -18.92 8.79 6.35
N ALA A 295 -18.35 7.99 7.27
CA ALA A 295 -18.91 7.74 8.60
C ALA A 295 -19.03 9.02 9.45
N HIS A 296 -18.17 10.00 9.20
CA HIS A 296 -18.18 11.30 9.88
C HIS A 296 -18.90 12.41 9.10
N GLY A 297 -19.56 12.10 7.97
CA GLY A 297 -20.31 13.06 7.16
C GLY A 297 -19.46 14.14 6.52
N VAL A 298 -18.19 13.84 6.19
CA VAL A 298 -17.28 14.80 5.57
C VAL A 298 -17.37 14.68 4.03
N HIS A 299 -17.89 15.72 3.39
CA HIS A 299 -18.14 15.74 1.95
C HIS A 299 -17.14 16.61 1.15
N GLN A 300 -16.42 17.53 1.82
CA GLN A 300 -15.40 18.40 1.21
C GLN A 300 -14.03 17.74 1.12
N ALA A 301 -13.92 16.44 1.40
CA ALA A 301 -12.68 15.68 1.31
C ALA A 301 -12.74 14.64 0.20
N GLN A 302 -11.61 14.45 -0.51
CA GLN A 302 -11.44 13.45 -1.57
C GLN A 302 -10.19 12.60 -1.31
N VAL A 303 -10.31 11.28 -1.52
CA VAL A 303 -9.19 10.34 -1.35
C VAL A 303 -8.72 9.80 -2.69
N PHE A 304 -7.44 9.95 -2.96
CA PHE A 304 -6.77 9.52 -4.18
C PHE A 304 -5.75 8.42 -3.86
N THR A 305 -5.63 7.45 -4.74
CA THR A 305 -4.64 6.37 -4.62
C THR A 305 -3.49 6.59 -5.60
N GLY A 306 -2.25 6.48 -5.10
CA GLY A 306 -1.04 6.56 -5.93
C GLY A 306 0.15 7.13 -5.17
N ASP A 307 1.26 7.37 -5.89
CA ASP A 307 2.52 7.84 -5.31
C ASP A 307 2.46 9.33 -4.94
N ALA A 308 2.55 9.60 -3.66
CA ALA A 308 2.68 10.94 -3.07
C ALA A 308 1.74 11.99 -3.69
N LEU A 309 2.26 12.97 -4.44
CA LEU A 309 1.49 14.04 -5.08
C LEU A 309 1.04 13.70 -6.51
N ALA A 310 1.48 12.60 -7.10
CA ALA A 310 1.15 12.27 -8.49
C ALA A 310 -0.37 12.26 -8.77
N PRO A 311 -1.24 11.70 -7.89
CA PRO A 311 -2.68 11.68 -8.13
C PRO A 311 -3.35 13.06 -8.11
N VAL A 312 -2.70 14.07 -7.52
CA VAL A 312 -3.20 15.45 -7.35
C VAL A 312 -2.34 16.46 -8.11
N ALA A 313 -1.59 16.01 -9.12
CA ALA A 313 -0.72 16.87 -9.93
C ALA A 313 -1.49 18.05 -10.51
N GLY A 314 -0.90 19.25 -10.45
CA GLY A 314 -1.50 20.50 -10.94
C GLY A 314 -2.46 21.18 -9.95
N ARG A 315 -2.72 20.58 -8.77
CA ARG A 315 -3.44 21.25 -7.68
C ARG A 315 -2.47 22.06 -6.80
N SER A 316 -3.01 23.05 -6.11
CA SER A 316 -2.22 23.87 -5.16
C SER A 316 -2.97 24.03 -3.85
N TYR A 317 -2.21 24.16 -2.76
CA TYR A 317 -2.71 24.05 -1.39
C TYR A 317 -2.20 25.18 -0.50
N ASP A 318 -2.99 25.58 0.48
CA ASP A 318 -2.59 26.48 1.56
C ASP A 318 -1.81 25.75 2.66
N LEU A 319 -2.10 24.43 2.83
CA LEU A 319 -1.48 23.59 3.82
C LEU A 319 -1.27 22.17 3.27
N ILE A 320 -0.05 21.68 3.35
CA ILE A 320 0.29 20.28 3.09
C ILE A 320 0.78 19.64 4.40
N VAL A 321 0.19 18.51 4.76
CA VAL A 321 0.50 17.81 6.01
C VAL A 321 0.91 16.38 5.73
N THR A 322 1.83 15.83 6.53
CA THR A 322 2.21 14.41 6.41
C THR A 322 2.79 13.86 7.72
N ASN A 323 2.53 12.59 7.97
CA ASN A 323 3.33 11.72 8.84
C ASN A 323 4.04 10.70 7.93
N PRO A 324 5.24 11.02 7.42
CA PRO A 324 5.85 10.24 6.36
C PRO A 324 6.33 8.86 6.84
N PRO A 325 6.29 7.82 5.98
CA PRO A 325 6.67 6.45 6.33
C PRO A 325 8.18 6.23 6.54
N PHE A 326 8.97 7.27 6.63
CA PHE A 326 10.43 7.21 6.70
C PHE A 326 10.95 6.80 8.09
N HIS A 327 10.58 5.62 8.57
CA HIS A 327 10.99 5.10 9.88
C HIS A 327 12.38 4.44 9.89
N GLU A 328 13.04 4.29 8.74
CA GLU A 328 14.37 3.70 8.66
C GLU A 328 15.43 4.79 8.50
N GLY A 329 16.25 4.98 9.54
CA GLY A 329 17.19 6.08 9.78
C GLY A 329 18.23 6.44 8.69
N ARG A 330 18.11 5.93 7.47
CA ARG A 330 18.86 6.32 6.28
C ARG A 330 18.02 7.04 5.22
N ALA A 331 16.70 7.09 5.37
CA ALA A 331 15.79 7.52 4.30
C ALA A 331 15.65 9.05 4.15
N VAL A 332 15.86 9.82 5.21
CA VAL A 332 15.69 11.31 5.15
C VAL A 332 16.71 11.98 4.24
N THR A 333 17.90 11.42 4.11
CA THR A 333 18.93 11.90 3.18
C THR A 333 18.83 11.31 1.78
N SER A 334 17.83 10.46 1.54
CA SER A 334 17.62 9.83 0.24
C SER A 334 17.13 10.85 -0.79
N ALA A 335 17.54 10.65 -2.05
CA ALA A 335 17.04 11.45 -3.17
C ALA A 335 15.50 11.40 -3.29
N ALA A 336 14.87 10.34 -2.78
CA ALA A 336 13.42 10.19 -2.75
C ALA A 336 12.75 11.17 -1.77
N ALA A 337 13.27 11.31 -0.54
CA ALA A 337 12.77 12.27 0.44
C ALA A 337 12.91 13.71 -0.06
N HIS A 338 14.04 14.05 -0.68
CA HIS A 338 14.24 15.36 -1.29
C HIS A 338 13.23 15.65 -2.39
N ARG A 339 13.02 14.71 -3.33
CA ARG A 339 12.03 14.87 -4.41
C ARG A 339 10.61 15.06 -3.86
N PHE A 340 10.23 14.26 -2.88
CA PHE A 340 8.93 14.36 -2.23
C PHE A 340 8.70 15.76 -1.62
N ILE A 341 9.67 16.28 -0.86
CA ILE A 341 9.58 17.60 -0.25
C ILE A 341 9.59 18.72 -1.31
N GLN A 342 10.39 18.59 -2.38
CA GLN A 342 10.37 19.53 -3.51
C GLN A 342 9.01 19.55 -4.22
N GLN A 343 8.38 18.38 -4.42
CA GLN A 343 7.05 18.31 -4.99
C GLN A 343 6.01 18.97 -4.08
N ALA A 344 6.09 18.72 -2.76
CA ALA A 344 5.21 19.36 -1.78
C ALA A 344 5.36 20.89 -1.83
N ARG A 345 6.60 21.40 -1.85
CA ARG A 345 6.85 22.84 -1.98
C ARG A 345 6.25 23.42 -3.28
N ALA A 346 6.42 22.74 -4.41
CA ALA A 346 5.91 23.21 -5.70
C ALA A 346 4.36 23.23 -5.76
N ALA A 347 3.71 22.45 -4.91
CA ALA A 347 2.24 22.40 -4.80
C ALA A 347 1.68 23.38 -3.75
N LEU A 348 2.51 24.11 -3.01
CA LEU A 348 2.05 25.13 -2.08
C LEU A 348 1.77 26.45 -2.78
N LEU A 349 0.72 27.12 -2.35
CA LEU A 349 0.46 28.53 -2.68
C LEU A 349 1.47 29.47 -2.00
N PRO A 350 1.69 30.70 -2.49
CA PRO A 350 2.48 31.69 -1.77
C PRO A 350 1.97 31.91 -0.34
N GLY A 351 2.87 31.82 0.67
CA GLY A 351 2.52 31.85 2.09
C GLY A 351 1.91 30.54 2.60
N GLY A 352 1.83 29.51 1.76
CA GLY A 352 1.37 28.18 2.16
C GLY A 352 2.40 27.46 3.05
N ARG A 353 1.91 26.54 3.87
CA ARG A 353 2.71 25.81 4.85
C ARG A 353 2.79 24.31 4.55
N PHE A 354 3.99 23.76 4.73
CA PHE A 354 4.23 22.32 4.79
C PHE A 354 4.51 21.90 6.23
N VAL A 355 3.71 21.00 6.78
CA VAL A 355 3.83 20.53 8.17
C VAL A 355 4.06 19.03 8.18
N LEU A 356 5.09 18.59 8.89
CA LEU A 356 5.36 17.16 9.06
C LEU A 356 5.68 16.81 10.52
N VAL A 357 5.39 15.55 10.88
CA VAL A 357 5.92 14.93 12.08
C VAL A 357 6.98 13.89 11.72
N ALA A 358 8.05 13.83 12.45
CA ALA A 358 9.10 12.84 12.24
C ALA A 358 9.77 12.42 13.56
N ASN A 359 10.46 11.28 13.53
CA ASN A 359 11.31 10.87 14.64
C ASN A 359 12.43 11.93 14.87
N ARG A 360 12.69 12.27 16.12
CA ARG A 360 13.62 13.34 16.52
C ARG A 360 15.03 13.18 15.97
N PHE A 361 15.51 11.96 15.75
CA PHE A 361 16.86 11.71 15.22
C PHE A 361 16.97 11.92 13.69
N LEU A 362 15.84 12.13 12.99
CA LEU A 362 15.83 12.37 11.55
C LEU A 362 16.07 13.86 11.24
N PRO A 363 17.11 14.21 10.46
CA PRO A 363 17.53 15.59 10.26
C PRO A 363 16.69 16.33 9.21
N TYR A 364 15.35 16.34 9.34
CA TYR A 364 14.46 17.00 8.38
C TYR A 364 14.73 18.51 8.26
N ASP A 365 15.15 19.17 9.34
CA ASP A 365 15.55 20.59 9.30
C ASP A 365 16.59 20.87 8.21
N GLN A 366 17.56 19.96 8.03
CA GLN A 366 18.61 20.11 7.02
C GLN A 366 18.08 19.98 5.58
N VAL A 367 17.01 19.22 5.39
CA VAL A 367 16.38 19.02 4.09
C VAL A 367 15.41 20.17 3.76
N LEU A 368 14.71 20.69 4.77
CA LEU A 368 13.70 21.72 4.61
C LEU A 368 14.30 23.12 4.43
N ARG A 369 15.33 23.50 5.23
CA ARG A 369 15.95 24.84 5.20
C ARG A 369 16.40 25.31 3.81
N PRO A 370 17.00 24.48 2.93
CA PRO A 370 17.36 24.92 1.58
C PRO A 370 16.16 25.17 0.65
N LEU A 371 14.99 24.63 0.98
CA LEU A 371 13.80 24.64 0.12
C LEU A 371 12.77 25.67 0.57
N PHE A 372 12.71 26.02 1.86
CA PHE A 372 11.69 26.88 2.44
C PHE A 372 12.31 28.12 3.08
N GLY A 373 11.61 29.27 3.02
CA GLY A 373 12.07 30.53 3.60
C GLY A 373 12.14 30.48 5.13
N THR A 374 11.13 29.87 5.75
CA THR A 374 11.03 29.73 7.21
C THR A 374 10.83 28.28 7.59
N VAL A 375 11.59 27.81 8.58
CA VAL A 375 11.45 26.45 9.15
C VAL A 375 11.39 26.58 10.68
N THR A 376 10.23 26.20 11.23
CA THR A 376 9.94 26.34 12.67
C THR A 376 9.55 24.99 13.25
N ARG A 377 10.03 24.69 14.47
CA ARG A 377 9.55 23.55 15.25
C ARG A 377 8.33 23.98 16.05
N LEU A 378 7.18 23.35 15.75
CA LEU A 378 5.93 23.57 16.47
C LEU A 378 5.89 22.78 17.78
N ALA A 379 6.49 21.58 17.78
CA ALA A 379 6.62 20.72 18.94
C ALA A 379 7.90 19.88 18.87
N ASP A 380 8.43 19.54 20.03
CA ASP A 380 9.61 18.66 20.18
C ASP A 380 9.45 17.86 21.49
N ASP A 381 9.27 16.56 21.40
CA ASP A 381 9.22 15.66 22.55
C ASP A 381 10.43 14.70 22.55
N ARG A 382 10.41 13.68 23.42
CA ARG A 382 11.52 12.73 23.52
C ARG A 382 11.72 11.89 22.27
N ARG A 383 10.65 11.67 21.46
CA ARG A 383 10.63 10.74 20.33
C ARG A 383 10.40 11.42 18.99
N TYR A 384 9.60 12.47 18.96
CA TYR A 384 9.12 13.12 17.75
C TYR A 384 9.34 14.63 17.79
N HIS A 385 9.40 15.22 16.63
CA HIS A 385 9.26 16.64 16.42
C HIS A 385 8.23 16.95 15.33
N VAL A 386 7.51 18.05 15.49
CA VAL A 386 6.63 18.61 14.48
C VAL A 386 7.29 19.84 13.90
N ILE A 387 7.46 19.84 12.57
CA ILE A 387 8.13 20.92 11.85
C ILE A 387 7.14 21.56 10.89
N SER A 388 7.07 22.87 10.90
CA SER A 388 6.37 23.71 9.93
C SER A 388 7.37 24.43 9.07
N SER A 389 7.14 24.47 7.76
CA SER A 389 7.94 25.19 6.78
C SER A 389 7.03 26.05 5.91
N GLU A 390 7.39 27.28 5.64
CA GLU A 390 6.58 28.25 4.90
C GLU A 390 7.29 28.67 3.62
N CYS A 391 6.49 28.84 2.52
CA CYS A 391 6.95 29.27 1.20
C CYS A 391 7.03 30.79 1.09
#